data_766b64ef953804942c7756a845ec03d5
#
_entry.id   766b64ef953804942c7756a845ec03d5
#
_cell.length_a   1.000
_cell.length_b   1.000
_cell.length_c   1.000
_cell.angle_alpha   90.00
_cell.angle_beta   90.00
_cell.angle_gamma   90.00
#
_symmetry.space_group_name_H-M   'P 1'
#
loop_
_entity.id
_entity.type
_entity.pdbx_description
1 polymer ?
#
loop_
_entity_poly.entity_id
_entity_poly.type
_entity_poly.pdbx_seq_one_letter_code
_entity_poly.pdbx_strand_id
1 'polypeptide(L)'
;MTRSKKTLTVIDQINASDKVRKKIIEAASTLYVQKGFTATSIEEISEKAGVSLPVTYHYVKKKSEIMKMIMEDALYAFQENLIKEIKGVDDPEEKLAIAVVLYFKVMDGQGEKVLLMYQKSSSLDKASKSKVMQLEVQVSQIFSGIIEEGIQSGIFNAVDVDLMAYNIILMAHMWVLKRWHFKKRLSFDNYIDQQLAIILNALKL
;
A
#
# COMPACT_ATOMS: atom_id res chain seq x y z
N MET A 1 -2.22 4.04 52.01
CA MET A 1 -2.82 3.46 50.79
C MET A 1 -2.20 4.14 49.56
N THR A 2 -1.14 3.55 49.03
CA THR A 2 -0.35 4.11 47.91
C THR A 2 -0.92 3.54 46.62
N ARG A 3 -1.59 4.37 45.82
CA ARG A 3 -2.06 4.03 44.50
C ARG A 3 -0.85 3.75 43.60
N SER A 4 -0.62 2.47 43.29
CA SER A 4 0.33 2.05 42.27
C SER A 4 -0.04 2.74 40.95
N LYS A 5 0.80 3.66 40.48
CA LYS A 5 0.73 4.19 39.09
C LYS A 5 1.05 2.98 38.21
N LYS A 6 0.03 2.44 37.55
CA LYS A 6 0.19 1.46 36.48
C LYS A 6 1.09 2.08 35.43
N THR A 7 2.35 1.71 35.42
CA THR A 7 3.28 2.06 34.35
C THR A 7 2.72 1.39 33.09
N LEU A 8 2.21 2.18 32.16
CA LEU A 8 1.83 1.69 30.84
C LEU A 8 3.03 0.90 30.30
N THR A 9 2.81 -0.33 29.88
CA THR A 9 3.88 -1.12 29.28
C THR A 9 4.29 -0.47 27.96
N VAL A 10 5.51 -0.71 27.49
CA VAL A 10 5.99 -0.22 26.19
C VAL A 10 5.01 -0.65 25.08
N ILE A 11 4.42 -1.85 25.21
CA ILE A 11 3.40 -2.37 24.29
C ILE A 11 2.13 -1.52 24.30
N ASP A 12 1.66 -1.08 25.49
CA ASP A 12 0.48 -0.21 25.59
C ASP A 12 0.72 1.17 24.94
N GLN A 13 1.94 1.69 25.05
CA GLN A 13 2.33 2.96 24.42
C GLN A 13 2.42 2.84 22.89
N ILE A 14 3.00 1.74 22.38
CA ILE A 14 3.05 1.44 20.93
C ILE A 14 1.62 1.32 20.38
N ASN A 15 0.77 0.53 21.03
CA ASN A 15 -0.63 0.35 20.60
C ASN A 15 -1.44 1.66 20.62
N ALA A 16 -1.21 2.53 21.60
CA ALA A 16 -1.85 3.84 21.63
C ALA A 16 -1.36 4.76 20.51
N SER A 17 -0.05 4.73 20.24
CA SER A 17 0.56 5.48 19.12
C SER A 17 -0.01 5.04 17.78
N ASP A 18 -0.10 3.74 17.53
CA ASP A 18 -0.65 3.18 16.29
C ASP A 18 -2.12 3.53 16.08
N LYS A 19 -2.93 3.53 17.16
CA LYS A 19 -4.33 3.96 17.08
C LYS A 19 -4.47 5.42 16.67
N VAL A 20 -3.64 6.29 17.20
CA VAL A 20 -3.66 7.72 16.81
C VAL A 20 -3.22 7.89 15.37
N ARG A 21 -2.14 7.21 14.96
CA ARG A 21 -1.65 7.21 13.58
C ARG A 21 -2.73 6.77 12.59
N LYS A 22 -3.43 5.68 12.86
CA LYS A 22 -4.54 5.19 12.03
C LYS A 22 -5.68 6.19 11.91
N LYS A 23 -6.10 6.83 13.01
CA LYS A 23 -7.13 7.88 12.98
C LYS A 23 -6.75 9.06 12.08
N ILE A 24 -5.49 9.51 12.14
CA ILE A 24 -4.98 10.59 11.29
C ILE A 24 -5.02 10.17 9.81
N ILE A 25 -4.59 8.95 9.49
CA ILE A 25 -4.60 8.39 8.13
C ILE A 25 -6.02 8.31 7.58
N GLU A 26 -6.98 7.77 8.34
CA GLU A 26 -8.38 7.63 7.93
C GLU A 26 -9.05 8.97 7.71
N ALA A 27 -8.87 9.91 8.64
CA ALA A 27 -9.42 11.26 8.53
C ALA A 27 -8.86 12.00 7.31
N ALA A 28 -7.54 11.94 7.11
CA ALA A 28 -6.88 12.57 5.97
C ALA A 28 -7.35 11.96 4.65
N SER A 29 -7.40 10.62 4.56
CA SER A 29 -7.86 9.91 3.37
C SER A 29 -9.27 10.35 2.98
N THR A 30 -10.19 10.40 3.95
CA THR A 30 -11.56 10.85 3.72
C THR A 30 -11.63 12.29 3.22
N LEU A 31 -10.90 13.20 3.85
CA LEU A 31 -10.89 14.62 3.45
C LEU A 31 -10.23 14.85 2.09
N TYR A 32 -9.16 14.11 1.79
CA TYR A 32 -8.49 14.21 0.50
C TYR A 32 -9.39 13.76 -0.65
N VAL A 33 -10.23 12.76 -0.43
CA VAL A 33 -11.23 12.31 -1.40
C VAL A 33 -12.35 13.32 -1.56
N GLN A 34 -12.89 13.85 -0.45
CA GLN A 34 -14.05 14.74 -0.47
C GLN A 34 -13.75 16.11 -1.08
N LYS A 35 -12.62 16.72 -0.75
CA LYS A 35 -12.29 18.08 -1.18
C LYS A 35 -10.90 18.29 -1.76
N GLY A 36 -10.15 17.20 -1.89
CA GLY A 36 -8.81 17.21 -2.47
C GLY A 36 -7.71 17.55 -1.48
N PHE A 37 -6.49 17.13 -1.85
CA PHE A 37 -5.28 17.32 -1.02
C PHE A 37 -4.98 18.79 -0.73
N THR A 38 -5.10 19.66 -1.73
CA THR A 38 -4.72 21.09 -1.62
C THR A 38 -5.63 21.84 -0.65
N ALA A 39 -6.94 21.58 -0.73
CA ALA A 39 -7.97 22.28 0.08
C ALA A 39 -8.08 21.75 1.52
N THR A 40 -7.41 20.64 1.85
CA THR A 40 -7.44 20.06 3.21
C THR A 40 -6.32 20.65 4.07
N SER A 41 -6.61 21.02 5.32
CA SER A 41 -5.61 21.46 6.29
C SER A 41 -5.29 20.37 7.33
N ILE A 42 -4.20 20.53 8.08
CA ILE A 42 -3.85 19.62 9.19
C ILE A 42 -4.85 19.80 10.34
N GLU A 43 -5.34 21.01 10.54
CA GLU A 43 -6.34 21.35 11.54
C GLU A 43 -7.63 20.55 11.32
N GLU A 44 -8.14 20.54 10.09
CA GLU A 44 -9.33 19.79 9.72
C GLU A 44 -9.14 18.28 9.84
N ILE A 45 -7.93 17.79 9.51
CA ILE A 45 -7.57 16.37 9.70
C ILE A 45 -7.59 16.04 11.19
N SER A 46 -7.03 16.91 12.04
CA SER A 46 -7.00 16.73 13.50
C SER A 46 -8.41 16.68 14.08
N GLU A 47 -9.25 17.62 13.69
CA GLU A 47 -10.66 17.70 14.12
C GLU A 47 -11.42 16.44 13.71
N LYS A 48 -11.33 16.04 12.44
CA LYS A 48 -11.99 14.83 11.92
C LYS A 48 -11.47 13.54 12.56
N ALA A 49 -10.19 13.48 12.90
CA ALA A 49 -9.56 12.34 13.58
C ALA A 49 -9.95 12.25 15.06
N GLY A 50 -10.53 13.31 15.64
CA GLY A 50 -10.76 13.42 17.09
C GLY A 50 -9.45 13.41 17.87
N VAL A 51 -8.41 14.04 17.31
CA VAL A 51 -7.05 14.14 17.87
C VAL A 51 -6.70 15.62 18.02
N SER A 52 -6.10 16.00 19.14
CA SER A 52 -5.70 17.41 19.32
C SER A 52 -4.61 17.81 18.32
N LEU A 53 -4.65 19.06 17.89
CA LEU A 53 -3.69 19.60 16.91
C LEU A 53 -2.22 19.42 17.34
N PRO A 54 -1.82 19.66 18.60
CA PRO A 54 -0.45 19.40 19.04
C PRO A 54 -0.04 17.92 18.92
N VAL A 55 -0.99 17.00 19.19
CA VAL A 55 -0.73 15.56 19.01
C VAL A 55 -0.57 15.23 17.54
N THR A 56 -1.39 15.78 16.66
CA THR A 56 -1.21 15.57 15.21
C THR A 56 0.14 16.09 14.72
N TYR A 57 0.59 17.26 15.18
CA TYR A 57 1.92 17.79 14.85
C TYR A 57 3.09 16.97 15.42
N HIS A 58 2.85 16.12 16.41
CA HIS A 58 3.84 15.15 16.86
C HIS A 58 4.10 14.06 15.80
N TYR A 59 3.06 13.66 15.05
CA TYR A 59 3.17 12.64 14.00
C TYR A 59 3.57 13.23 12.65
N VAL A 60 3.10 14.43 12.31
CA VAL A 60 3.30 15.04 10.99
C VAL A 60 3.52 16.54 11.09
N LYS A 61 4.53 17.05 10.41
CA LYS A 61 4.81 18.48 10.32
C LYS A 61 4.18 19.13 9.08
N LYS A 62 3.85 18.33 8.07
CA LYS A 62 3.27 18.77 6.80
C LYS A 62 2.40 17.69 6.17
N LYS A 63 1.44 18.10 5.35
CA LYS A 63 0.46 17.18 4.71
C LYS A 63 1.10 16.09 3.85
N SER A 64 2.25 16.35 3.24
CA SER A 64 2.99 15.35 2.45
C SER A 64 3.47 14.17 3.29
N GLU A 65 3.72 14.36 4.59
CA GLU A 65 4.09 13.27 5.50
C GLU A 65 2.90 12.34 5.79
N ILE A 66 1.67 12.88 5.80
CA ILE A 66 0.46 12.06 5.94
C ILE A 66 0.30 11.16 4.70
N MET A 67 0.60 11.67 3.51
CA MET A 67 0.57 10.87 2.29
C MET A 67 1.55 9.70 2.35
N LYS A 68 2.77 9.95 2.84
CA LYS A 68 3.75 8.90 3.11
C LYS A 68 3.18 7.85 4.10
N MET A 69 2.57 8.30 5.22
CA MET A 69 1.97 7.39 6.21
C MET A 69 0.88 6.51 5.60
N ILE A 70 0.06 7.05 4.71
CA ILE A 70 -0.98 6.30 3.98
C ILE A 70 -0.36 5.18 3.15
N MET A 71 0.74 5.46 2.46
CA MET A 71 1.42 4.46 1.63
C MET A 71 2.14 3.41 2.47
N GLU A 72 2.80 3.83 3.55
CA GLU A 72 3.41 2.89 4.51
C GLU A 72 2.38 1.92 5.07
N ASP A 73 1.20 2.41 5.44
CA ASP A 73 0.12 1.60 5.97
C ASP A 73 -0.37 0.55 4.95
N ALA A 74 -0.49 0.95 3.68
CA ALA A 74 -0.84 0.03 2.60
C ALA A 74 0.24 -1.03 2.36
N LEU A 75 1.52 -0.64 2.37
CA LEU A 75 2.64 -1.57 2.22
C LEU A 75 2.70 -2.58 3.38
N TYR A 76 2.59 -2.11 4.62
CA TYR A 76 2.60 -3.00 5.79
C TYR A 76 1.43 -3.99 5.76
N ALA A 77 0.22 -3.51 5.44
CA ALA A 77 -0.94 -4.38 5.30
C ALA A 77 -0.75 -5.45 4.22
N PHE A 78 -0.12 -5.10 3.10
CA PHE A 78 0.24 -6.04 2.05
C PHE A 78 1.26 -7.08 2.55
N GLN A 79 2.35 -6.63 3.16
CA GLN A 79 3.41 -7.51 3.66
C GLN A 79 2.92 -8.48 4.73
N GLU A 80 2.15 -8.00 5.72
CA GLU A 80 1.59 -8.84 6.78
C GLU A 80 0.66 -9.93 6.23
N ASN A 81 -0.20 -9.58 5.29
CA ASN A 81 -1.11 -10.54 4.67
C ASN A 81 -0.33 -11.54 3.82
N LEU A 82 0.64 -11.07 3.04
CA LEU A 82 1.46 -11.95 2.20
C LEU A 82 2.21 -12.99 3.04
N ILE A 83 2.90 -12.57 4.10
CA ILE A 83 3.64 -13.48 5.00
C ILE A 83 2.72 -14.57 5.56
N LYS A 84 1.47 -14.22 5.89
CA LYS A 84 0.48 -15.18 6.39
C LYS A 84 0.07 -16.20 5.32
N GLU A 85 -0.27 -15.71 4.14
CA GLU A 85 -0.86 -16.52 3.08
C GLU A 85 0.16 -17.42 2.38
N ILE A 86 1.44 -16.99 2.27
CA ILE A 86 2.49 -17.81 1.67
C ILE A 86 3.17 -18.77 2.66
N LYS A 87 2.75 -18.76 3.94
CA LYS A 87 3.35 -19.64 4.93
C LYS A 87 3.11 -21.11 4.60
N GLY A 88 4.19 -21.86 4.33
CA GLY A 88 4.13 -23.27 3.94
C GLY A 88 3.79 -23.51 2.47
N VAL A 89 3.77 -22.46 1.66
CA VAL A 89 3.72 -22.57 0.20
C VAL A 89 5.15 -22.62 -0.32
N ASP A 90 5.52 -23.70 -0.97
CA ASP A 90 6.88 -23.90 -1.52
C ASP A 90 6.94 -23.56 -3.03
N ASP A 91 5.83 -23.71 -3.75
CA ASP A 91 5.73 -23.44 -5.18
C ASP A 91 5.78 -21.94 -5.50
N PRO A 92 6.81 -21.47 -6.25
CA PRO A 92 6.92 -20.05 -6.65
C PRO A 92 5.76 -19.56 -7.52
N GLU A 93 5.13 -20.40 -8.33
CA GLU A 93 3.95 -20.01 -9.14
C GLU A 93 2.77 -19.70 -8.21
N GLU A 94 2.53 -20.55 -7.22
CA GLU A 94 1.48 -20.33 -6.23
C GLU A 94 1.77 -19.11 -5.35
N LYS A 95 3.03 -18.93 -4.89
CA LYS A 95 3.45 -17.72 -4.14
C LYS A 95 3.18 -16.46 -4.95
N LEU A 96 3.56 -16.45 -6.22
CA LEU A 96 3.36 -15.29 -7.09
C LEU A 96 1.86 -15.00 -7.30
N ALA A 97 1.05 -16.02 -7.51
CA ALA A 97 -0.39 -15.86 -7.67
C ALA A 97 -1.02 -15.24 -6.41
N ILE A 98 -0.67 -15.74 -5.23
CA ILE A 98 -1.13 -15.17 -3.95
C ILE A 98 -0.70 -13.71 -3.82
N ALA A 99 0.58 -13.42 -4.08
CA ALA A 99 1.12 -12.05 -3.97
C ALA A 99 0.41 -11.07 -4.91
N VAL A 100 0.17 -11.47 -6.15
CA VAL A 100 -0.56 -10.67 -7.15
C VAL A 100 -1.98 -10.38 -6.68
N VAL A 101 -2.73 -11.41 -6.30
CA VAL A 101 -4.13 -11.28 -5.82
C VAL A 101 -4.20 -10.34 -4.62
N LEU A 102 -3.34 -10.53 -3.63
CA LEU A 102 -3.30 -9.69 -2.42
C LEU A 102 -2.96 -8.24 -2.74
N TYR A 103 -1.95 -8.01 -3.58
CA TYR A 103 -1.56 -6.66 -3.95
C TYR A 103 -2.66 -5.92 -4.70
N PHE A 104 -3.32 -6.60 -5.65
CA PHE A 104 -4.45 -6.03 -6.39
C PHE A 104 -5.60 -5.66 -5.46
N LYS A 105 -5.93 -6.52 -4.48
CA LYS A 105 -6.98 -6.25 -3.47
C LYS A 105 -6.62 -5.04 -2.60
N VAL A 106 -5.36 -4.94 -2.17
CA VAL A 106 -4.89 -3.77 -1.41
C VAL A 106 -5.01 -2.51 -2.26
N MET A 107 -4.60 -2.54 -3.53
CA MET A 107 -4.70 -1.40 -4.43
C MET A 107 -6.15 -1.00 -4.73
N ASP A 108 -7.08 -1.95 -4.90
CA ASP A 108 -8.51 -1.62 -5.06
C ASP A 108 -9.08 -0.95 -3.80
N GLY A 109 -8.78 -1.49 -2.62
CA GLY A 109 -9.18 -0.92 -1.33
C GLY A 109 -8.59 0.47 -1.05
N GLN A 110 -7.42 0.79 -1.62
CA GLN A 110 -6.75 2.09 -1.53
C GLN A 110 -6.96 2.97 -2.76
N GLY A 111 -7.89 2.60 -3.66
CA GLY A 111 -8.00 3.18 -5.00
C GLY A 111 -8.05 4.70 -5.05
N GLU A 112 -8.81 5.34 -4.16
CA GLU A 112 -8.90 6.80 -4.08
C GLU A 112 -7.58 7.45 -3.67
N LYS A 113 -6.82 6.80 -2.78
CA LYS A 113 -5.50 7.26 -2.34
C LYS A 113 -4.46 7.10 -3.43
N VAL A 114 -4.53 5.98 -4.19
CA VAL A 114 -3.68 5.75 -5.37
C VAL A 114 -3.93 6.81 -6.43
N LEU A 115 -5.20 7.11 -6.76
CA LEU A 115 -5.55 8.19 -7.69
C LEU A 115 -5.01 9.55 -7.24
N LEU A 116 -5.16 9.85 -5.96
CA LEU A 116 -4.66 11.09 -5.37
C LEU A 116 -3.13 11.19 -5.52
N MET A 117 -2.41 10.09 -5.31
CA MET A 117 -0.95 10.04 -5.48
C MET A 117 -0.54 10.37 -6.91
N TYR A 118 -1.17 9.74 -7.91
CA TYR A 118 -0.89 10.04 -9.32
C TYR A 118 -1.18 11.49 -9.69
N GLN A 119 -2.28 12.04 -9.18
CA GLN A 119 -2.69 13.42 -9.47
C GLN A 119 -1.82 14.47 -8.77
N LYS A 120 -1.28 14.15 -7.60
CA LYS A 120 -0.61 15.12 -6.71
C LYS A 120 0.88 14.85 -6.47
N SER A 121 1.46 13.86 -7.13
CA SER A 121 2.89 13.55 -7.02
C SER A 121 3.80 14.75 -7.34
N SER A 122 3.38 15.63 -8.24
CA SER A 122 4.10 16.88 -8.55
C SER A 122 4.07 17.91 -7.41
N SER A 123 3.07 17.84 -6.52
CA SER A 123 2.92 18.74 -5.37
C SER A 123 3.68 18.27 -4.13
N LEU A 124 4.28 17.09 -4.17
CA LEU A 124 5.11 16.58 -3.08
C LEU A 124 6.49 17.25 -3.11
N ASP A 125 6.99 17.61 -1.94
CA ASP A 125 8.40 18.02 -1.82
C ASP A 125 9.36 16.86 -2.12
N LYS A 126 10.61 17.19 -2.46
CA LYS A 126 11.62 16.21 -2.89
C LYS A 126 11.80 15.05 -1.89
N ALA A 127 11.80 15.34 -0.59
CA ALA A 127 11.98 14.32 0.45
C ALA A 127 10.80 13.35 0.51
N SER A 128 9.57 13.88 0.49
CA SER A 128 8.34 13.06 0.48
C SER A 128 8.24 12.23 -0.79
N LYS A 129 8.57 12.81 -1.96
CA LYS A 129 8.61 12.07 -3.23
C LYS A 129 9.62 10.92 -3.19
N SER A 130 10.83 11.17 -2.70
CA SER A 130 11.87 10.12 -2.56
C SER A 130 11.40 8.97 -1.66
N LYS A 131 10.70 9.28 -0.56
CA LYS A 131 10.15 8.24 0.33
C LYS A 131 9.07 7.41 -0.32
N VAL A 132 8.17 8.03 -1.08
CA VAL A 132 7.15 7.33 -1.86
C VAL A 132 7.80 6.37 -2.87
N MET A 133 8.81 6.84 -3.60
CA MET A 133 9.56 5.98 -4.54
C MET A 133 10.26 4.82 -3.82
N GLN A 134 10.82 5.04 -2.62
CA GLN A 134 11.41 3.96 -1.83
C GLN A 134 10.41 2.90 -1.40
N LEU A 135 9.17 3.29 -1.05
CA LEU A 135 8.10 2.34 -0.71
C LEU A 135 7.68 1.52 -1.94
N GLU A 136 7.61 2.13 -3.11
CA GLU A 136 7.33 1.43 -4.36
C GLU A 136 8.42 0.41 -4.71
N VAL A 137 9.70 0.79 -4.53
CA VAL A 137 10.84 -0.15 -4.67
C VAL A 137 10.74 -1.33 -3.69
N GLN A 138 10.29 -1.11 -2.44
CA GLN A 138 10.08 -2.22 -1.51
C GLN A 138 8.98 -3.19 -1.97
N VAL A 139 7.93 -2.69 -2.61
CA VAL A 139 6.91 -3.55 -3.22
C VAL A 139 7.50 -4.33 -4.40
N SER A 140 8.27 -3.66 -5.29
CA SER A 140 8.89 -4.35 -6.44
C SER A 140 9.82 -5.46 -5.99
N GLN A 141 10.61 -5.24 -4.93
CA GLN A 141 11.52 -6.25 -4.37
C GLN A 141 10.79 -7.51 -3.86
N ILE A 142 9.55 -7.40 -3.39
CA ILE A 142 8.75 -8.57 -3.01
C ILE A 142 8.46 -9.44 -4.24
N PHE A 143 7.97 -8.84 -5.32
CA PHE A 143 7.70 -9.55 -6.56
C PHE A 143 8.98 -10.09 -7.21
N SER A 144 10.03 -9.27 -7.26
CA SER A 144 11.33 -9.66 -7.79
C SER A 144 11.87 -10.90 -7.07
N GLY A 145 11.81 -10.94 -5.74
CA GLY A 145 12.28 -12.10 -4.97
C GLY A 145 11.54 -13.39 -5.29
N ILE A 146 10.21 -13.34 -5.46
CA ILE A 146 9.41 -14.53 -5.83
C ILE A 146 9.71 -14.97 -7.26
N ILE A 147 9.87 -14.03 -8.18
CA ILE A 147 10.19 -14.33 -9.58
C ILE A 147 11.59 -14.93 -9.69
N GLU A 148 12.58 -14.39 -8.99
CA GLU A 148 13.95 -14.93 -8.92
C GLU A 148 13.97 -16.36 -8.37
N GLU A 149 13.20 -16.64 -7.30
CA GLU A 149 13.03 -17.99 -6.76
C GLU A 149 12.48 -18.95 -7.82
N GLY A 150 11.48 -18.52 -8.59
CA GLY A 150 10.89 -19.32 -9.68
C GLY A 150 11.85 -19.57 -10.83
N ILE A 151 12.69 -18.60 -11.20
CA ILE A 151 13.73 -18.76 -12.22
C ILE A 151 14.83 -19.73 -11.74
N GLN A 152 15.29 -19.56 -10.50
CA GLN A 152 16.34 -20.42 -9.92
C GLN A 152 15.89 -21.88 -9.76
N SER A 153 14.60 -22.11 -9.48
CA SER A 153 14.02 -23.45 -9.40
C SER A 153 13.62 -24.04 -10.76
N GLY A 154 13.79 -23.29 -11.86
CA GLY A 154 13.47 -23.75 -13.22
C GLY A 154 11.96 -23.81 -13.51
N ILE A 155 11.12 -23.15 -12.70
CA ILE A 155 9.67 -23.05 -12.91
C ILE A 155 9.34 -21.91 -13.86
N PHE A 156 10.11 -20.81 -13.79
CA PHE A 156 9.93 -19.63 -14.62
C PHE A 156 11.06 -19.49 -15.65
N ASN A 157 10.71 -18.93 -16.80
CA ASN A 157 11.68 -18.47 -17.79
C ASN A 157 12.53 -17.32 -17.25
N ALA A 158 13.75 -17.21 -17.76
CA ALA A 158 14.59 -16.04 -17.52
C ALA A 158 13.97 -14.80 -18.16
N VAL A 159 13.65 -13.80 -17.33
CA VAL A 159 13.10 -12.50 -17.74
C VAL A 159 13.89 -11.38 -17.06
N ASP A 160 13.67 -10.14 -17.51
CA ASP A 160 14.05 -8.98 -16.72
C ASP A 160 13.11 -8.88 -15.50
N VAL A 161 13.64 -9.28 -14.34
CA VAL A 161 12.88 -9.46 -13.10
C VAL A 161 12.32 -8.13 -12.59
N ASP A 162 13.11 -7.05 -12.67
CA ASP A 162 12.69 -5.73 -12.23
C ASP A 162 11.57 -5.18 -13.12
N LEU A 163 11.71 -5.31 -14.44
CA LEU A 163 10.67 -4.92 -15.39
C LEU A 163 9.37 -5.72 -15.17
N MET A 164 9.46 -7.02 -14.90
CA MET A 164 8.27 -7.85 -14.63
C MET A 164 7.60 -7.45 -13.32
N ALA A 165 8.36 -7.17 -12.26
CA ALA A 165 7.82 -6.68 -10.99
C ALA A 165 7.07 -5.36 -11.17
N TYR A 166 7.63 -4.41 -11.92
CA TYR A 166 6.95 -3.14 -12.22
C TYR A 166 5.73 -3.31 -13.13
N ASN A 167 5.74 -4.25 -14.07
CA ASN A 167 4.54 -4.59 -14.86
C ASN A 167 3.40 -5.05 -13.94
N ILE A 168 3.66 -5.92 -12.96
CA ILE A 168 2.66 -6.37 -11.98
C ILE A 168 2.10 -5.18 -11.20
N ILE A 169 2.96 -4.31 -10.68
CA ILE A 169 2.57 -3.10 -9.94
C ILE A 169 1.66 -2.21 -10.79
N LEU A 170 2.07 -1.93 -12.01
CA LEU A 170 1.32 -1.05 -12.91
C LEU A 170 0.00 -1.67 -13.37
N MET A 171 -0.10 -2.98 -13.52
CA MET A 171 -1.35 -3.69 -13.80
C MET A 171 -2.37 -3.50 -12.67
N ALA A 172 -1.95 -3.54 -11.40
CA ALA A 172 -2.82 -3.25 -10.27
C ALA A 172 -3.27 -1.78 -10.27
N HIS A 173 -2.34 -0.85 -10.50
CA HIS A 173 -2.63 0.58 -10.59
C HIS A 173 -3.54 0.91 -11.78
N MET A 174 -3.41 0.20 -12.90
CA MET A 174 -4.25 0.38 -14.09
C MET A 174 -5.74 0.15 -13.77
N TRP A 175 -6.10 -0.83 -12.94
CA TRP A 175 -7.48 -1.01 -12.48
C TRP A 175 -8.01 0.25 -11.82
N VAL A 176 -7.24 0.83 -10.91
CA VAL A 176 -7.63 2.05 -10.18
C VAL A 176 -7.74 3.25 -11.13
N LEU A 177 -6.72 3.46 -11.95
CA LEU A 177 -6.63 4.61 -12.87
C LEU A 177 -7.69 4.58 -13.98
N LYS A 178 -8.10 3.39 -14.40
CA LYS A 178 -9.05 3.18 -15.49
C LYS A 178 -10.34 2.48 -15.04
N ARG A 179 -10.65 2.55 -13.74
CA ARG A 179 -11.85 1.97 -13.15
C ARG A 179 -13.13 2.35 -13.90
N TRP A 180 -13.26 3.60 -14.34
CA TRP A 180 -14.38 4.11 -15.13
C TRP A 180 -14.58 3.35 -16.44
N HIS A 181 -13.53 2.77 -17.00
CA HIS A 181 -13.57 1.96 -18.23
C HIS A 181 -13.85 0.49 -17.91
N PHE A 182 -13.04 -0.11 -17.05
CA PHE A 182 -13.07 -1.54 -16.80
C PHE A 182 -14.35 -2.01 -16.08
N LYS A 183 -14.88 -1.28 -15.11
CA LYS A 183 -16.11 -1.63 -14.40
C LYS A 183 -17.35 -1.78 -15.30
N LYS A 184 -17.31 -1.27 -16.51
CA LYS A 184 -18.39 -1.44 -17.50
C LYS A 184 -18.40 -2.83 -18.13
N ARG A 185 -17.29 -3.56 -18.07
CA ARG A 185 -17.06 -4.81 -18.80
C ARG A 185 -16.65 -5.99 -17.93
N LEU A 186 -15.96 -5.71 -16.82
CA LEU A 186 -15.34 -6.73 -15.98
C LEU A 186 -15.69 -6.47 -14.51
N SER A 187 -15.93 -7.56 -13.77
CA SER A 187 -15.81 -7.54 -12.31
C SER A 187 -14.33 -7.40 -11.93
N PHE A 188 -14.07 -7.01 -10.70
CA PHE A 188 -12.71 -6.91 -10.20
C PHE A 188 -12.00 -8.27 -10.17
N ASP A 189 -12.71 -9.32 -9.75
CA ASP A 189 -12.17 -10.68 -9.72
C ASP A 189 -11.79 -11.15 -11.13
N ASN A 190 -12.67 -10.97 -12.13
CA ASN A 190 -12.34 -11.28 -13.53
C ASN A 190 -11.16 -10.47 -14.07
N TYR A 191 -10.98 -9.23 -13.60
CA TYR A 191 -9.80 -8.44 -13.95
C TYR A 191 -8.53 -9.06 -13.37
N ILE A 192 -8.55 -9.47 -12.10
CA ILE A 192 -7.42 -10.14 -11.44
C ILE A 192 -7.08 -11.43 -12.20
N ASP A 193 -8.06 -12.29 -12.48
CA ASP A 193 -7.85 -13.56 -13.15
C ASP A 193 -7.18 -13.40 -14.52
N GLN A 194 -7.64 -12.41 -15.31
CA GLN A 194 -7.04 -12.13 -16.62
C GLN A 194 -5.61 -11.59 -16.50
N GLN A 195 -5.35 -10.69 -15.55
CA GLN A 195 -4.00 -10.16 -15.36
C GLN A 195 -3.05 -11.24 -14.84
N LEU A 196 -3.49 -12.06 -13.90
CA LEU A 196 -2.70 -13.18 -13.39
C LEU A 196 -2.36 -14.17 -14.52
N ALA A 197 -3.32 -14.49 -15.39
CA ALA A 197 -3.06 -15.34 -16.55
C ALA A 197 -2.00 -14.74 -17.49
N ILE A 198 -2.03 -13.44 -17.75
CA ILE A 198 -1.03 -12.74 -18.56
C ILE A 198 0.36 -12.83 -17.89
N ILE A 199 0.45 -12.56 -16.58
CA ILE A 199 1.71 -12.63 -15.84
C ILE A 199 2.30 -14.04 -15.88
N LEU A 200 1.51 -15.05 -15.53
CA LEU A 200 1.97 -16.44 -15.50
C LEU A 200 2.34 -16.96 -16.89
N ASN A 201 1.59 -16.62 -17.93
CA ASN A 201 1.93 -17.01 -19.29
C ASN A 201 3.22 -16.36 -19.80
N ALA A 202 3.54 -15.16 -19.35
CA ALA A 202 4.82 -14.50 -19.69
C ALA A 202 6.03 -15.14 -18.97
N LEU A 203 5.78 -15.83 -17.84
CA LEU A 203 6.81 -16.49 -17.04
C LEU A 203 6.95 -18.00 -17.31
N LYS A 204 5.96 -18.64 -17.95
CA LYS A 204 5.99 -20.09 -18.24
C LYS A 204 7.05 -20.45 -19.27
N LEU A 205 7.64 -21.64 -19.06
CA LEU A 205 8.54 -22.31 -19.99
C LEU A 205 7.79 -22.81 -21.23
#